data_db10b0f37bc82e4a30be51ff58476d78
#
_entry.id   db10b0f37bc82e4a30be51ff58476d78
#
_cell.length_a   1.000
_cell.length_b   1.000
_cell.length_c   1.000
_cell.angle_alpha   90.00
_cell.angle_beta   90.00
_cell.angle_gamma   90.00
#
_symmetry.space_group_name_H-M   'P 1'
#
loop_
_entity.id
_entity.type
_entity.pdbx_description
1 polymer ?
#
loop_
_entity_poly.entity_id
_entity_poly.type
_entity_poly.pdbx_seq_one_letter_code
_entity_poly.pdbx_strand_id
1 'polypeptide(L)'
;MQLLPISPIIEAVIDMPRLKEEFMNEFEIEKSRFICYLNRAFNEEEAKAYILRIKKLHPNATHHCSAFLIGEHSELQRSNDDGEPSGTAGVPMLESLRMNKMNDIVAVVVRYFGGIKLGAGGLIRAYSKSVSEAIKLAPLTDKVLTYKYSLTFSYDLIGKLDYFLAHHDTEILNKVYDERVTYVYRSRSDDLNDAIQEIASGSAEIIFLGEEIVEQEIIK
;
A
#
# COMPACT_ATOMS: atom_id res chain seq x y z
N MET A 1 -26.58 19.46 3.00
CA MET A 1 -25.32 19.98 2.43
C MET A 1 -24.93 18.98 1.34
N GLN A 2 -24.91 19.39 0.06
CA GLN A 2 -24.57 18.50 -1.04
C GLN A 2 -23.07 18.21 -0.96
N LEU A 3 -22.71 16.93 -0.85
CA LEU A 3 -21.33 16.47 -0.99
C LEU A 3 -20.80 16.97 -2.35
N LEU A 4 -19.70 17.68 -2.32
CA LEU A 4 -18.94 17.91 -3.55
C LEU A 4 -18.41 16.54 -4.00
N PRO A 5 -18.55 16.16 -5.29
CA PRO A 5 -18.02 14.89 -5.77
C PRO A 5 -16.51 14.87 -5.50
N ILE A 6 -16.04 13.76 -4.95
CA ILE A 6 -14.59 13.48 -4.80
C ILE A 6 -13.94 13.75 -6.15
N SER A 7 -12.88 14.56 -6.16
CA SER A 7 -12.15 14.84 -7.40
C SER A 7 -11.73 13.53 -8.06
N PRO A 8 -11.88 13.35 -9.39
CA PRO A 8 -11.41 12.15 -10.10
C PRO A 8 -9.93 11.84 -9.84
N ILE A 9 -9.14 12.86 -9.49
CA ILE A 9 -7.73 12.73 -9.11
C ILE A 9 -7.61 12.01 -7.74
N ILE A 10 -8.49 12.32 -6.80
CA ILE A 10 -8.49 11.68 -5.47
C ILE A 10 -8.92 10.20 -5.58
N GLU A 11 -9.95 9.89 -6.38
CA GLU A 11 -10.35 8.50 -6.67
C GLU A 11 -9.21 7.69 -7.31
N ALA A 12 -8.50 8.26 -8.29
CA ALA A 12 -7.38 7.59 -8.95
C ALA A 12 -6.19 7.33 -8.03
N VAL A 13 -5.96 8.20 -7.05
CA VAL A 13 -4.88 8.05 -6.04
C VAL A 13 -5.25 7.03 -4.96
N ILE A 14 -6.53 6.90 -4.65
CA ILE A 14 -7.04 5.97 -3.62
C ILE A 14 -6.95 4.50 -4.08
N ASP A 15 -7.07 4.20 -5.39
CA ASP A 15 -7.10 2.82 -5.94
C ASP A 15 -5.71 2.28 -6.35
N MET A 16 -4.63 2.75 -5.72
CA MET A 16 -3.26 2.27 -5.97
C MET A 16 -2.63 1.69 -4.71
N PRO A 17 -2.73 0.38 -4.49
CA PRO A 17 -2.16 -0.27 -3.33
C PRO A 17 -0.64 -0.09 -3.29
N ARG A 18 -0.11 0.07 -2.08
CA ARG A 18 1.31 0.18 -1.79
C ARG A 18 1.77 -0.96 -0.92
N LEU A 19 3.03 -1.27 -1.05
CA LEU A 19 3.64 -2.23 -0.13
C LEU A 19 3.72 -1.61 1.28
N LYS A 20 3.27 -2.32 2.31
CA LYS A 20 3.35 -1.84 3.71
C LYS A 20 4.79 -1.82 4.20
N GLU A 21 5.52 -2.90 3.94
CA GLU A 21 6.90 -3.11 4.36
C GLU A 21 7.65 -3.99 3.35
N GLU A 22 8.98 -4.06 3.45
CA GLU A 22 9.78 -4.95 2.61
C GLU A 22 9.27 -6.39 2.72
N PHE A 23 9.15 -7.05 1.57
CA PHE A 23 8.63 -8.42 1.49
C PHE A 23 9.47 -9.29 0.57
N MET A 24 9.56 -10.58 0.90
CA MET A 24 10.26 -11.56 0.10
C MET A 24 9.43 -12.83 -0.06
N ASN A 25 9.42 -13.37 -1.27
CA ASN A 25 8.86 -14.69 -1.58
C ASN A 25 9.79 -15.47 -2.48
N GLU A 26 9.79 -16.79 -2.33
CA GLU A 26 10.69 -17.69 -3.06
C GLU A 26 9.92 -18.90 -3.56
N PHE A 27 10.30 -19.39 -4.75
CA PHE A 27 9.84 -20.67 -5.28
C PHE A 27 10.87 -21.28 -6.23
N GLU A 28 10.69 -22.54 -6.56
CA GLU A 28 11.55 -23.29 -7.48
C GLU A 28 10.77 -23.76 -8.71
N ILE A 29 11.39 -23.63 -9.91
CA ILE A 29 10.90 -24.20 -11.18
C ILE A 29 12.07 -24.85 -11.88
N GLU A 30 11.93 -26.09 -12.28
CA GLU A 30 12.97 -26.84 -13.03
C GLU A 30 14.36 -26.68 -12.39
N LYS A 31 14.43 -26.86 -11.07
CA LYS A 31 15.64 -26.69 -10.24
C LYS A 31 16.21 -25.25 -10.24
N SER A 32 15.63 -24.31 -10.97
CA SER A 32 15.99 -22.89 -10.86
C SER A 32 15.24 -22.28 -9.69
N ARG A 33 15.96 -21.60 -8.81
CA ARG A 33 15.44 -20.91 -7.65
C ARG A 33 15.21 -19.44 -8.00
N PHE A 34 14.00 -18.96 -7.74
CA PHE A 34 13.57 -17.58 -7.96
C PHE A 34 13.20 -16.95 -6.62
N ILE A 35 13.84 -15.84 -6.26
CA ILE A 35 13.59 -15.09 -5.03
C ILE A 35 13.16 -13.68 -5.43
N CYS A 36 11.91 -13.33 -5.17
CA CYS A 36 11.37 -12.00 -5.42
C CYS A 36 11.45 -11.16 -4.15
N TYR A 37 12.11 -10.02 -4.25
CA TYR A 37 12.18 -8.99 -3.24
C TYR A 37 11.35 -7.79 -3.68
N LEU A 38 10.46 -7.30 -2.82
CA LEU A 38 9.65 -6.12 -3.02
C LEU A 38 9.99 -5.08 -1.95
N ASN A 39 10.12 -3.82 -2.34
CA ASN A 39 10.25 -2.71 -1.40
C ASN A 39 9.61 -1.44 -1.96
N ARG A 40 9.30 -0.48 -1.09
CA ARG A 40 8.92 0.87 -1.50
C ARG A 40 10.12 1.59 -2.10
N ALA A 41 9.85 2.44 -3.10
CA ALA A 41 10.80 3.40 -3.64
C ALA A 41 10.02 4.61 -4.17
N PHE A 42 10.36 5.80 -3.69
CA PHE A 42 9.69 7.05 -4.05
C PHE A 42 10.44 7.87 -5.09
N ASN A 43 11.64 7.44 -5.45
CA ASN A 43 12.47 8.03 -6.49
C ASN A 43 13.42 6.97 -7.09
N GLU A 44 14.05 7.33 -8.22
CA GLU A 44 14.94 6.41 -8.96
C GLU A 44 16.20 6.02 -8.16
N GLU A 45 16.70 6.92 -7.33
CA GLU A 45 17.87 6.73 -6.49
C GLU A 45 17.61 5.65 -5.44
N GLU A 46 16.45 5.69 -4.77
CA GLU A 46 16.03 4.67 -3.81
C GLU A 46 15.87 3.30 -4.48
N ALA A 47 15.22 3.25 -5.65
CA ALA A 47 15.07 2.01 -6.41
C ALA A 47 16.43 1.41 -6.79
N LYS A 48 17.36 2.22 -7.30
CA LYS A 48 18.72 1.79 -7.65
C LYS A 48 19.51 1.33 -6.42
N ALA A 49 19.40 2.05 -5.31
CA ALA A 49 20.07 1.67 -4.06
C ALA A 49 19.55 0.31 -3.55
N TYR A 50 18.24 0.08 -3.63
CA TYR A 50 17.64 -1.20 -3.27
C TYR A 50 18.12 -2.34 -4.16
N ILE A 51 18.09 -2.16 -5.49
CA ILE A 51 18.58 -3.14 -6.45
C ILE A 51 20.03 -3.50 -6.15
N LEU A 52 20.89 -2.51 -5.87
CA LEU A 52 22.28 -2.73 -5.53
C LEU A 52 22.43 -3.49 -4.20
N ARG A 53 21.58 -3.21 -3.20
CA ARG A 53 21.56 -3.94 -1.92
C ARG A 53 21.26 -5.43 -2.14
N ILE A 54 20.25 -5.76 -2.94
CA ILE A 54 19.90 -7.15 -3.25
C ILE A 54 21.00 -7.85 -4.07
N LYS A 55 21.64 -7.15 -5.02
CA LYS A 55 22.81 -7.68 -5.74
C LYS A 55 23.95 -8.07 -4.80
N LYS A 56 24.22 -7.24 -3.79
CA LYS A 56 25.25 -7.54 -2.77
C LYS A 56 24.85 -8.68 -1.84
N LEU A 57 23.58 -8.86 -1.56
CA LEU A 57 23.07 -9.95 -0.75
C LEU A 57 23.19 -11.31 -1.46
N HIS A 58 23.12 -11.32 -2.79
CA HIS A 58 23.17 -12.52 -3.60
C HIS A 58 24.32 -12.52 -4.62
N PRO A 59 25.60 -12.42 -4.21
CA PRO A 59 26.73 -12.23 -5.14
C PRO A 59 26.95 -13.40 -6.08
N ASN A 60 26.45 -14.58 -5.75
CA ASN A 60 26.60 -15.81 -6.54
C ASN A 60 25.36 -16.14 -7.39
N ALA A 61 24.37 -15.29 -7.44
CA ALA A 61 23.19 -15.50 -8.28
C ALA A 61 23.53 -15.34 -9.76
N THR A 62 22.80 -16.03 -10.62
CA THR A 62 23.00 -15.96 -12.07
C THR A 62 22.48 -14.63 -12.62
N HIS A 63 21.32 -14.15 -12.15
CA HIS A 63 20.69 -12.92 -12.59
C HIS A 63 19.99 -12.20 -11.43
N HIS A 64 19.91 -10.86 -11.52
CA HIS A 64 19.19 -9.97 -10.61
C HIS A 64 18.30 -9.04 -11.45
N CYS A 65 17.26 -9.61 -12.02
CA CYS A 65 16.33 -8.84 -12.85
C CYS A 65 15.53 -7.87 -11.99
N SER A 66 15.19 -6.71 -12.52
CA SER A 66 14.50 -5.68 -11.76
C SER A 66 13.45 -4.94 -12.56
N ALA A 67 12.43 -4.44 -11.86
CA ALA A 67 11.45 -3.50 -12.39
C ALA A 67 10.99 -2.56 -11.27
N PHE A 68 10.61 -1.32 -11.62
CA PHE A 68 10.00 -0.40 -10.67
C PHE A 68 8.99 0.54 -11.33
N LEU A 69 8.02 0.97 -10.51
CA LEU A 69 7.00 1.97 -10.81
C LEU A 69 7.05 3.03 -9.73
N ILE A 70 7.20 4.30 -10.10
CA ILE A 70 7.36 5.43 -9.19
C ILE A 70 6.56 6.63 -9.69
N GLY A 71 6.00 7.41 -8.76
CA GLY A 71 5.21 8.60 -9.03
C GLY A 71 3.70 8.33 -8.93
N GLU A 72 2.90 9.35 -8.67
CA GLU A 72 1.45 9.20 -8.41
C GLU A 72 0.68 8.50 -9.54
N HIS A 73 1.16 8.62 -10.77
CA HIS A 73 0.59 7.94 -11.94
C HIS A 73 1.60 6.98 -12.59
N SER A 74 2.58 6.49 -11.82
CA SER A 74 3.65 5.62 -12.32
C SER A 74 4.40 6.23 -13.52
N GLU A 75 4.70 7.53 -13.48
CA GLU A 75 5.35 8.27 -14.58
C GLU A 75 6.76 7.75 -14.84
N LEU A 76 7.44 7.32 -13.80
CA LEU A 76 8.77 6.75 -13.91
C LEU A 76 8.71 5.21 -13.83
N GLN A 77 9.01 4.57 -14.95
CA GLN A 77 8.99 3.12 -15.08
C GLN A 77 10.28 2.63 -15.70
N ARG A 78 10.88 1.62 -15.12
CA ARG A 78 12.10 0.97 -15.65
C ARG A 78 12.04 -0.53 -15.44
N SER A 79 12.73 -1.24 -16.30
CA SER A 79 12.96 -2.69 -16.19
C SER A 79 14.33 -3.08 -16.68
N ASN A 80 14.89 -4.17 -16.16
CA ASN A 80 16.20 -4.68 -16.52
C ASN A 80 16.21 -6.20 -16.47
N ASP A 81 16.67 -6.84 -17.55
CA ASP A 81 16.78 -8.30 -17.67
C ASP A 81 18.05 -8.86 -17.04
N ASP A 82 19.06 -8.03 -16.70
CA ASP A 82 20.33 -8.40 -16.05
C ASP A 82 20.98 -9.66 -16.65
N GLY A 83 21.04 -9.72 -17.98
CA GLY A 83 21.67 -10.83 -18.73
C GLY A 83 20.75 -12.01 -19.08
N GLU A 84 19.50 -12.02 -18.66
CA GLU A 84 18.51 -12.93 -19.26
C GLU A 84 18.23 -12.53 -20.72
N PRO A 85 17.66 -13.41 -21.56
CA PRO A 85 17.27 -13.04 -22.91
C PRO A 85 16.34 -11.82 -22.90
N SER A 86 16.61 -10.88 -23.82
CA SER A 86 15.91 -9.59 -23.87
C SER A 86 14.39 -9.73 -23.81
N GLY A 87 13.74 -9.00 -22.89
CA GLY A 87 12.29 -8.95 -22.71
C GLY A 87 11.69 -10.18 -22.01
N THR A 88 12.52 -11.09 -21.47
CA THR A 88 12.01 -12.31 -20.83
C THR A 88 11.89 -12.21 -19.31
N ALA A 89 12.43 -11.16 -18.69
CA ALA A 89 12.46 -10.98 -17.26
C ALA A 89 11.91 -9.60 -16.82
N GLY A 90 12.63 -8.54 -17.09
CA GLY A 90 12.30 -7.20 -16.60
C GLY A 90 10.96 -6.70 -17.09
N VAL A 91 10.64 -6.85 -18.39
CA VAL A 91 9.35 -6.45 -18.96
C VAL A 91 8.18 -7.23 -18.34
N PRO A 92 8.20 -8.58 -18.25
CA PRO A 92 7.18 -9.36 -17.55
C PRO A 92 6.99 -8.97 -16.07
N MET A 93 8.08 -8.62 -15.37
CA MET A 93 8.01 -8.11 -14.00
C MET A 93 7.26 -6.76 -13.95
N LEU A 94 7.61 -5.83 -14.83
CA LEU A 94 6.98 -4.51 -14.91
C LEU A 94 5.48 -4.62 -15.21
N GLU A 95 5.11 -5.45 -16.17
CA GLU A 95 3.70 -5.70 -16.48
C GLU A 95 2.95 -6.33 -15.29
N SER A 96 3.62 -7.20 -14.52
CA SER A 96 3.04 -7.79 -13.31
C SER A 96 2.75 -6.73 -12.24
N LEU A 97 3.66 -5.75 -12.03
CA LEU A 97 3.44 -4.62 -11.14
C LEU A 97 2.24 -3.78 -11.59
N ARG A 98 2.14 -3.47 -12.90
CA ARG A 98 1.03 -2.70 -13.48
C ARG A 98 -0.32 -3.39 -13.34
N MET A 99 -0.39 -4.69 -13.68
CA MET A 99 -1.63 -5.47 -13.59
C MET A 99 -2.15 -5.58 -12.16
N ASN A 100 -1.27 -5.51 -11.17
CA ASN A 100 -1.63 -5.46 -9.74
C ASN A 100 -1.81 -4.04 -9.22
N LYS A 101 -1.84 -3.02 -10.11
CA LYS A 101 -2.03 -1.60 -9.79
C LYS A 101 -1.03 -1.06 -8.75
N MET A 102 0.14 -1.67 -8.63
CA MET A 102 1.15 -1.27 -7.65
C MET A 102 1.76 0.08 -8.01
N ASN A 103 2.09 0.87 -7.00
CA ASN A 103 2.78 2.15 -7.16
C ASN A 103 3.87 2.35 -6.11
N ASP A 104 4.83 3.23 -6.38
CA ASP A 104 5.99 3.54 -5.52
C ASP A 104 6.68 2.25 -5.05
N ILE A 105 6.98 1.34 -6.00
CA ILE A 105 7.49 0.00 -5.72
C ILE A 105 8.68 -0.35 -6.62
N VAL A 106 9.65 -1.05 -6.04
CA VAL A 106 10.73 -1.75 -6.73
C VAL A 106 10.63 -3.24 -6.48
N ALA A 107 10.73 -4.03 -7.55
CA ALA A 107 10.83 -5.48 -7.51
C ALA A 107 12.20 -5.93 -8.02
N VAL A 108 12.86 -6.85 -7.30
CA VAL A 108 14.09 -7.51 -7.73
C VAL A 108 13.86 -9.01 -7.66
N VAL A 109 14.01 -9.69 -8.80
CA VAL A 109 13.96 -11.16 -8.85
C VAL A 109 15.37 -11.69 -9.05
N VAL A 110 15.85 -12.38 -8.03
CA VAL A 110 17.13 -13.08 -8.01
C VAL A 110 16.92 -14.49 -8.51
N ARG A 111 17.69 -14.89 -9.52
CA ARG A 111 17.65 -16.26 -10.06
C ARG A 111 18.96 -16.99 -9.87
N TYR A 112 18.86 -18.20 -9.33
CA TYR A 112 19.92 -19.20 -9.38
C TYR A 112 19.52 -20.27 -10.42
N PHE A 113 20.33 -20.42 -11.47
CA PHE A 113 20.06 -21.38 -12.54
C PHE A 113 20.25 -22.82 -12.06
N GLY A 114 19.24 -23.65 -12.29
CA GLY A 114 19.20 -25.05 -11.83
C GLY A 114 19.70 -26.07 -12.85
N GLY A 115 20.34 -25.64 -13.96
CA GLY A 115 20.87 -26.55 -15.00
C GLY A 115 19.84 -26.89 -16.08
N ILE A 116 18.56 -26.60 -15.93
CA ILE A 116 17.51 -26.86 -16.91
C ILE A 116 17.02 -25.54 -17.51
N LYS A 117 17.06 -25.44 -18.85
CA LYS A 117 16.63 -24.22 -19.57
C LYS A 117 15.10 -24.16 -19.63
N LEU A 118 14.52 -23.05 -19.18
CA LEU A 118 13.07 -22.80 -19.22
C LEU A 118 12.56 -22.38 -20.61
N GLY A 119 13.44 -21.90 -21.48
CA GLY A 119 13.07 -21.22 -22.72
C GLY A 119 12.43 -19.83 -22.48
N ALA A 120 12.27 -19.03 -23.54
CA ALA A 120 11.74 -17.66 -23.42
C ALA A 120 10.35 -17.62 -22.75
N GLY A 121 9.41 -18.44 -23.22
CA GLY A 121 8.06 -18.50 -22.62
C GLY A 121 8.04 -19.00 -21.17
N GLY A 122 8.97 -19.89 -20.80
CA GLY A 122 9.14 -20.35 -19.42
C GLY A 122 9.67 -19.25 -18.51
N LEU A 123 10.66 -18.47 -18.99
CA LEU A 123 11.21 -17.32 -18.27
C LEU A 123 10.15 -16.24 -18.03
N ILE A 124 9.43 -15.84 -19.08
CA ILE A 124 8.36 -14.85 -18.97
C ILE A 124 7.35 -15.26 -17.87
N ARG A 125 6.88 -16.51 -17.88
CA ARG A 125 5.97 -17.02 -16.84
C ARG A 125 6.60 -17.04 -15.45
N ALA A 126 7.85 -17.44 -15.33
CA ALA A 126 8.55 -17.50 -14.05
C ALA A 126 8.71 -16.12 -13.43
N TYR A 127 9.17 -15.12 -14.20
CA TYR A 127 9.36 -13.76 -13.71
C TYR A 127 8.04 -13.06 -13.39
N SER A 128 7.00 -13.17 -14.24
CA SER A 128 5.67 -12.65 -13.93
C SER A 128 5.10 -13.29 -12.67
N LYS A 129 5.21 -14.62 -12.54
CA LYS A 129 4.74 -15.35 -11.36
C LYS A 129 5.48 -14.92 -10.10
N SER A 130 6.80 -14.72 -10.17
CA SER A 130 7.61 -14.28 -9.02
C SER A 130 7.05 -13.00 -8.41
N VAL A 131 6.74 -12.01 -9.25
CA VAL A 131 6.22 -10.71 -8.81
C VAL A 131 4.77 -10.83 -8.35
N SER A 132 3.90 -11.46 -9.13
CA SER A 132 2.48 -11.56 -8.80
C SER A 132 2.20 -12.34 -7.51
N GLU A 133 2.91 -13.45 -7.27
CA GLU A 133 2.79 -14.22 -6.03
C GLU A 133 3.34 -13.44 -4.84
N ALA A 134 4.46 -12.73 -5.01
CA ALA A 134 5.00 -11.89 -3.94
C ALA A 134 4.01 -10.79 -3.54
N ILE A 135 3.40 -10.07 -4.50
CA ILE A 135 2.39 -9.03 -4.23
C ILE A 135 1.16 -9.63 -3.53
N LYS A 136 0.70 -10.80 -3.99
CA LYS A 136 -0.45 -11.47 -3.40
C LYS A 136 -0.25 -11.83 -1.93
N LEU A 137 0.98 -12.16 -1.53
CA LEU A 137 1.32 -12.56 -0.17
C LEU A 137 1.76 -11.38 0.70
N ALA A 138 2.27 -10.31 0.09
CA ALA A 138 2.79 -9.15 0.80
C ALA A 138 1.70 -8.39 1.58
N PRO A 139 2.03 -7.79 2.73
CA PRO A 139 1.16 -6.84 3.39
C PRO A 139 1.09 -5.56 2.54
N LEU A 140 -0.12 -5.13 2.23
CA LEU A 140 -0.39 -3.94 1.41
C LEU A 140 -1.15 -2.90 2.21
N THR A 141 -0.97 -1.63 1.84
CA THR A 141 -1.76 -0.49 2.30
C THR A 141 -2.46 0.17 1.12
N ASP A 142 -3.55 0.83 1.41
CA ASP A 142 -4.24 1.70 0.46
C ASP A 142 -4.38 3.10 1.02
N LYS A 143 -4.44 4.10 0.14
CA LYS A 143 -4.74 5.47 0.52
C LYS A 143 -6.26 5.62 0.63
N VAL A 144 -6.74 6.03 1.80
CA VAL A 144 -8.15 6.27 2.04
C VAL A 144 -8.37 7.72 2.48
N LEU A 145 -9.40 8.35 1.91
CA LEU A 145 -9.87 9.64 2.38
C LEU A 145 -10.55 9.47 3.73
N THR A 146 -10.17 10.30 4.68
CA THR A 146 -10.79 10.36 6.01
C THR A 146 -11.17 11.79 6.37
N TYR A 147 -12.17 11.91 7.19
CA TYR A 147 -12.71 13.17 7.70
C TYR A 147 -12.33 13.30 9.17
N LYS A 148 -11.69 14.40 9.53
CA LYS A 148 -11.21 14.65 10.89
C LYS A 148 -12.15 15.60 11.61
N TYR A 149 -12.48 15.26 12.85
CA TYR A 149 -13.42 16.03 13.69
C TYR A 149 -12.86 16.23 15.10
N SER A 150 -13.28 17.35 15.71
CA SER A 150 -13.23 17.57 17.15
C SER A 150 -14.63 17.39 17.72
N LEU A 151 -14.79 16.57 18.74
CA LEU A 151 -16.04 16.25 19.41
C LEU A 151 -15.92 16.58 20.90
N THR A 152 -16.66 17.59 21.36
CA THR A 152 -16.68 18.01 22.78
C THR A 152 -18.04 17.69 23.42
N PHE A 153 -18.00 16.97 24.56
CA PHE A 153 -19.19 16.45 25.22
C PHE A 153 -19.00 16.32 26.75
N SER A 154 -20.07 16.03 27.50
CA SER A 154 -20.03 15.85 28.94
C SER A 154 -19.54 14.46 29.35
N TYR A 155 -18.95 14.34 30.54
CA TYR A 155 -18.33 13.11 31.08
C TYR A 155 -19.27 11.89 31.12
N ASP A 156 -20.56 12.09 31.34
CA ASP A 156 -21.56 11.02 31.40
C ASP A 156 -21.76 10.29 30.06
N LEU A 157 -21.33 10.89 28.95
CA LEU A 157 -21.44 10.34 27.60
C LEU A 157 -20.23 9.50 27.18
N ILE A 158 -19.12 9.48 27.95
CA ILE A 158 -17.88 8.79 27.58
C ILE A 158 -18.15 7.35 27.14
N GLY A 159 -18.83 6.56 27.98
CA GLY A 159 -19.05 5.14 27.67
C GLY A 159 -19.90 4.90 26.41
N LYS A 160 -20.89 5.76 26.18
CA LYS A 160 -21.75 5.65 24.98
C LYS A 160 -21.00 6.04 23.71
N LEU A 161 -20.23 7.12 23.75
CA LEU A 161 -19.47 7.62 22.60
C LEU A 161 -18.23 6.77 22.30
N ASP A 162 -17.53 6.27 23.31
CA ASP A 162 -16.45 5.29 23.12
C ASP A 162 -16.99 4.03 22.43
N TYR A 163 -18.13 3.50 22.88
CA TYR A 163 -18.74 2.34 22.25
C TYR A 163 -19.18 2.64 20.82
N PHE A 164 -19.85 3.77 20.59
CA PHE A 164 -20.31 4.17 19.25
C PHE A 164 -19.14 4.31 18.28
N LEU A 165 -18.12 5.10 18.63
CA LEU A 165 -16.97 5.33 17.78
C LEU A 165 -16.21 4.03 17.47
N ALA A 166 -16.03 3.16 18.48
CA ALA A 166 -15.35 1.87 18.29
C ALA A 166 -16.06 0.92 17.30
N HIS A 167 -17.36 1.13 17.04
CA HIS A 167 -18.15 0.28 16.11
C HIS A 167 -18.43 0.94 14.76
N HIS A 168 -17.88 2.15 14.51
CA HIS A 168 -18.08 2.90 13.27
C HIS A 168 -16.72 3.33 12.71
N ASP A 169 -16.06 2.50 11.98
CA ASP A 169 -14.81 2.73 11.21
C ASP A 169 -14.13 4.10 11.51
N THR A 170 -13.88 4.35 12.81
CA THR A 170 -13.27 5.56 13.33
C THR A 170 -11.98 5.26 14.08
N GLU A 171 -11.10 6.24 14.10
CA GLU A 171 -9.87 6.20 14.90
C GLU A 171 -9.78 7.43 15.78
N ILE A 172 -9.71 7.23 17.10
CA ILE A 172 -9.52 8.32 18.06
C ILE A 172 -8.04 8.68 18.10
N LEU A 173 -7.73 9.91 17.68
CA LEU A 173 -6.36 10.43 17.59
C LEU A 173 -5.90 11.07 18.88
N ASN A 174 -6.81 11.70 19.63
CA ASN A 174 -6.51 12.36 20.89
C ASN A 174 -7.74 12.43 21.79
N LYS A 175 -7.51 12.43 23.11
CA LYS A 175 -8.53 12.65 24.15
C LYS A 175 -8.00 13.68 25.14
N VAL A 176 -8.80 14.73 25.39
CA VAL A 176 -8.51 15.77 26.40
C VAL A 176 -9.64 15.77 27.42
N TYR A 177 -9.29 15.80 28.69
CA TYR A 177 -10.20 15.78 29.82
C TYR A 177 -10.01 17.07 30.61
N ASP A 178 -10.96 18.01 30.45
CA ASP A 178 -10.98 19.30 31.11
C ASP A 178 -12.39 19.52 31.71
N GLU A 179 -12.97 20.72 31.70
CA GLU A 179 -14.36 20.95 32.13
C GLU A 179 -15.37 20.09 31.36
N ARG A 180 -15.03 19.82 30.08
CA ARG A 180 -15.71 18.84 29.21
C ARG A 180 -14.68 17.93 28.60
N VAL A 181 -15.15 16.81 28.05
CA VAL A 181 -14.27 15.87 27.33
C VAL A 181 -14.22 16.25 25.86
N THR A 182 -13.02 16.33 25.28
CA THR A 182 -12.84 16.59 23.86
C THR A 182 -12.06 15.44 23.22
N TYR A 183 -12.66 14.79 22.22
CA TYR A 183 -11.99 13.81 21.36
C TYR A 183 -11.65 14.45 20.02
N VAL A 184 -10.45 14.17 19.53
CA VAL A 184 -10.12 14.33 18.11
C VAL A 184 -10.14 12.96 17.49
N TYR A 185 -10.99 12.76 16.48
CA TYR A 185 -11.10 11.50 15.78
C TYR A 185 -11.13 11.70 14.27
N ARG A 186 -10.84 10.64 13.54
CA ARG A 186 -11.06 10.56 12.09
C ARG A 186 -12.00 9.41 11.75
N SER A 187 -12.73 9.56 10.67
CA SER A 187 -13.70 8.58 10.16
C SER A 187 -13.59 8.49 8.65
N ARG A 188 -13.91 7.33 8.08
CA ARG A 188 -14.11 7.19 6.62
C ARG A 188 -15.45 7.76 6.16
N SER A 189 -16.43 7.85 7.06
CA SER A 189 -17.73 8.42 6.77
C SER A 189 -17.82 9.84 7.33
N ASP A 190 -18.49 10.73 6.62
CA ASP A 190 -18.81 12.08 7.06
C ASP A 190 -20.22 12.21 7.67
N ASP A 191 -20.98 11.12 7.76
CA ASP A 191 -22.39 11.07 8.16
C ASP A 191 -22.62 10.71 9.64
N LEU A 192 -21.56 10.57 10.46
CA LEU A 192 -21.69 10.19 11.87
C LEU A 192 -22.26 11.28 12.77
N ASN A 193 -22.30 12.52 12.32
CA ASN A 193 -22.65 13.68 13.15
C ASN A 193 -24.08 13.60 13.71
N ASP A 194 -25.04 13.16 12.89
CA ASP A 194 -26.44 13.07 13.31
C ASP A 194 -26.64 12.01 14.42
N ALA A 195 -25.99 10.84 14.26
CA ALA A 195 -26.02 9.76 15.25
C ALA A 195 -25.31 10.16 16.56
N ILE A 196 -24.22 10.88 16.49
CA ILE A 196 -23.50 11.42 17.67
C ILE A 196 -24.40 12.43 18.38
N GLN A 197 -25.09 13.31 17.65
CA GLN A 197 -26.02 14.30 18.25
C GLN A 197 -27.23 13.61 18.87
N GLU A 198 -27.74 12.52 18.29
CA GLU A 198 -28.83 11.75 18.91
C GLU A 198 -28.37 11.14 20.25
N ILE A 199 -27.18 10.51 20.30
CA ILE A 199 -26.59 9.95 21.53
C ILE A 199 -26.44 11.05 22.61
N ALA A 200 -26.00 12.23 22.18
CA ALA A 200 -25.72 13.35 23.04
C ALA A 200 -26.98 14.22 23.36
N SER A 201 -28.15 13.85 22.82
CA SER A 201 -29.37 14.64 22.92
C SER A 201 -29.16 16.12 22.52
N GLY A 202 -28.40 16.36 21.47
CA GLY A 202 -28.07 17.69 20.96
C GLY A 202 -27.03 18.49 21.76
N SER A 203 -26.41 17.90 22.81
CA SER A 203 -25.46 18.61 23.68
C SER A 203 -24.01 18.54 23.28
N ALA A 204 -23.66 17.73 22.26
CA ALA A 204 -22.31 17.61 21.75
C ALA A 204 -21.97 18.78 20.81
N GLU A 205 -20.75 19.27 20.90
CA GLU A 205 -20.16 20.18 19.92
C GLU A 205 -19.27 19.42 18.98
N ILE A 206 -19.56 19.48 17.67
CA ILE A 206 -18.83 18.78 16.63
C ILE A 206 -18.25 19.81 15.67
N ILE A 207 -16.93 19.82 15.52
CA ILE A 207 -16.22 20.74 14.63
C ILE A 207 -15.49 19.90 13.58
N PHE A 208 -15.79 20.12 12.31
CA PHE A 208 -15.03 19.54 11.20
C PHE A 208 -13.66 20.23 11.11
N LEU A 209 -12.58 19.44 11.16
CA LEU A 209 -11.20 19.93 11.14
C LEU A 209 -10.56 19.81 9.76
N GLY A 210 -11.16 19.05 8.85
CA GLY A 210 -10.65 18.89 7.48
C GLY A 210 -10.65 17.46 6.99
N GLU A 211 -10.23 17.30 5.75
CA GLU A 211 -10.02 16.03 5.08
C GLU A 211 -8.55 15.64 5.16
N GLU A 212 -8.26 14.34 5.30
CA GLU A 212 -6.93 13.81 5.37
C GLU A 212 -6.86 12.47 4.60
N ILE A 213 -5.86 12.30 3.72
CA ILE A 213 -5.60 11.02 3.09
C ILE A 213 -4.60 10.26 3.96
N VAL A 214 -5.01 9.07 4.42
CA VAL A 214 -4.17 8.21 5.24
C VAL A 214 -3.93 6.87 4.58
N GLU A 215 -2.80 6.24 4.87
CA GLU A 215 -2.57 4.86 4.46
C GLU A 215 -3.15 3.89 5.50
N GLN A 216 -3.98 2.97 5.04
CA GLN A 216 -4.54 1.91 5.88
C GLN A 216 -4.19 0.54 5.31
N GLU A 217 -4.02 -0.46 6.19
CA GLU A 217 -3.73 -1.82 5.80
C GLU A 217 -4.91 -2.45 5.07
N ILE A 218 -4.64 -3.10 3.93
CA ILE A 218 -5.63 -3.90 3.19
C ILE A 218 -5.73 -5.26 3.89
N ILE A 219 -6.88 -5.51 4.52
CA ILE A 219 -7.20 -6.81 5.11
C ILE A 219 -7.59 -7.74 3.94
N LYS A 220 -6.78 -8.80 3.69
CA LYS A 220 -6.99 -9.78 2.62
C LYS A 220 -7.88 -10.93 3.09
#